data_4698e22ecd4bb2881a5fb01a70132b34
#
_entry.id   4698e22ecd4bb2881a5fb01a70132b34
#
_cell.length_a   1.000
_cell.length_b   1.000
_cell.length_c   1.000
_cell.angle_alpha   90.00
_cell.angle_beta   90.00
_cell.angle_gamma   90.00
#
_symmetry.space_group_name_H-M   'P 1'
#
loop_
_entity.id
_entity.type
_entity.pdbx_description
1 polymer ?
#
loop_
_entity_poly.entity_id
_entity_poly.type
_entity_poly.pdbx_seq_one_letter_code
_entity_poly.pdbx_strand_id
1 'polypeptide(L)'
;MGDEEKYMSKKEGKNIAKAHAAIEPRPYILQDAIPLLQKVKFAKFDETVEITLRLGVDPKHADQMVRGTVVLPHGLGKSKKVLVIATGDKVKEAEAAGADYAGGEEMVEKITKENWTDFDALIATPDVMKSVGRLGKILGPKGLMPNPKTGTVTFDVGKAVQEVKAGKIEFRTDKTALVHCPVGKISFTPAKLIDNATVLITSVIKAKPSVAKGKYIKGCTLSSTMGPGIQLDVTPIETAAKA
;
A
#
# COMPACT_ATOMS: atom_id res chain seq x y z
N MET A 1 -6.70 17.33 32.29
CA MET A 1 -6.00 18.43 31.59
C MET A 1 -4.53 18.36 32.02
N GLY A 2 -3.70 17.53 31.42
CA GLY A 2 -2.32 17.36 31.87
C GLY A 2 -1.37 16.58 30.98
N ASP A 3 -1.86 15.79 30.04
CA ASP A 3 -1.00 14.88 29.26
C ASP A 3 -0.87 15.23 27.75
N GLU A 4 -1.65 16.15 27.24
CA GLU A 4 -1.56 16.56 25.82
C GLU A 4 -0.48 17.62 25.54
N GLU A 5 -0.08 18.41 26.54
CA GLU A 5 0.95 19.46 26.38
C GLU A 5 2.38 18.93 26.30
N LYS A 6 2.66 17.70 26.72
CA LYS A 6 4.02 17.16 26.84
C LYS A 6 4.62 16.66 25.52
N TYR A 7 3.80 16.48 24.46
CA TYR A 7 4.27 16.06 23.13
C TYR A 7 4.60 17.20 22.16
N MET A 8 4.30 18.45 22.50
CA MET A 8 4.53 19.63 21.66
C MET A 8 5.86 20.38 21.88
N SER A 9 6.91 19.73 22.38
CA SER A 9 8.16 20.45 22.72
C SER A 9 9.21 20.56 21.61
N LYS A 10 8.95 20.06 20.38
CA LYS A 10 9.82 20.36 19.22
C LYS A 10 9.19 21.47 18.42
N LYS A 11 9.91 22.61 18.25
CA LYS A 11 9.50 23.70 17.36
C LYS A 11 9.24 23.11 15.97
N GLU A 12 7.97 23.03 15.58
CA GLU A 12 7.58 22.65 14.24
C GLU A 12 8.16 23.61 13.23
N GLY A 13 8.55 23.08 12.06
CA GLY A 13 8.99 23.94 10.96
C GLY A 13 7.87 24.88 10.49
N LYS A 14 8.20 26.10 10.07
CA LYS A 14 7.22 27.12 9.71
C LYS A 14 6.16 26.66 8.69
N ASN A 15 6.52 25.80 7.75
CA ASN A 15 5.61 25.34 6.70
C ASN A 15 4.59 24.32 7.26
N ILE A 16 5.04 23.37 8.08
CA ILE A 16 4.14 22.38 8.69
C ILE A 16 3.19 23.05 9.69
N ALA A 17 3.66 24.02 10.46
CA ALA A 17 2.82 24.79 11.37
C ALA A 17 1.71 25.56 10.63
N LYS A 18 2.02 26.17 9.48
CA LYS A 18 1.00 26.80 8.63
C LYS A 18 0.00 25.81 8.06
N ALA A 19 0.46 24.62 7.67
CA ALA A 19 -0.41 23.57 7.15
C ALA A 19 -1.34 23.03 8.24
N HIS A 20 -0.84 22.84 9.48
CA HIS A 20 -1.68 22.46 10.63
C HIS A 20 -2.73 23.50 10.96
N ALA A 21 -2.37 24.80 10.95
CA ALA A 21 -3.30 25.90 11.22
C ALA A 21 -4.46 26.01 10.20
N ALA A 22 -4.26 25.44 9.01
CA ALA A 22 -5.30 25.43 7.96
C ALA A 22 -6.29 24.24 8.10
N ILE A 23 -6.04 23.30 9.01
CA ILE A 23 -6.86 22.10 9.24
C ILE A 23 -7.59 22.26 10.57
N GLU A 24 -8.91 22.22 10.52
CA GLU A 24 -9.74 22.22 11.73
C GLU A 24 -9.67 20.85 12.43
N PRO A 25 -9.71 20.78 13.75
CA PRO A 25 -9.68 19.53 14.52
C PRO A 25 -11.04 18.83 14.50
N ARG A 26 -11.49 18.43 13.30
CA ARG A 26 -12.72 17.66 13.09
C ARG A 26 -12.50 16.55 12.07
N PRO A 27 -13.29 15.47 12.08
CA PRO A 27 -13.27 14.50 11.01
C PRO A 27 -13.86 15.10 9.73
N TYR A 28 -13.20 14.84 8.61
CA TYR A 28 -13.62 15.26 7.27
C TYR A 28 -14.15 14.09 6.48
N ILE A 29 -15.12 14.33 5.62
CA ILE A 29 -15.50 13.37 4.58
C ILE A 29 -14.41 13.34 3.51
N LEU A 30 -14.26 12.21 2.82
CA LEU A 30 -13.19 12.00 1.85
C LEU A 30 -13.19 13.04 0.72
N GLN A 31 -14.39 13.49 0.31
CA GLN A 31 -14.59 14.49 -0.73
C GLN A 31 -14.01 15.88 -0.37
N ASP A 32 -14.05 16.23 0.91
CA ASP A 32 -13.52 17.51 1.40
C ASP A 32 -12.05 17.41 1.80
N ALA A 33 -11.64 16.25 2.35
CA ALA A 33 -10.29 16.01 2.83
C ALA A 33 -9.24 16.06 1.71
N ILE A 34 -9.54 15.51 0.54
CA ILE A 34 -8.60 15.45 -0.59
C ILE A 34 -8.30 16.83 -1.16
N PRO A 35 -9.28 17.69 -1.49
CA PRO A 35 -9.00 19.07 -1.92
C PRO A 35 -8.27 19.89 -0.84
N LEU A 36 -8.60 19.67 0.44
CA LEU A 36 -7.90 20.32 1.55
C LEU A 36 -6.42 19.90 1.60
N LEU A 37 -6.14 18.60 1.48
CA LEU A 37 -4.78 18.06 1.44
C LEU A 37 -3.96 18.71 0.30
N GLN A 38 -4.56 18.85 -0.89
CA GLN A 38 -3.91 19.49 -2.04
C GLN A 38 -3.62 20.97 -1.82
N LYS A 39 -4.46 21.69 -1.06
CA LYS A 39 -4.27 23.10 -0.72
C LYS A 39 -3.14 23.32 0.32
N VAL A 40 -3.01 22.43 1.30
CA VAL A 40 -2.00 22.56 2.37
C VAL A 40 -0.63 22.04 1.98
N LYS A 41 -0.49 21.47 0.79
CA LYS A 41 0.79 21.02 0.23
C LYS A 41 1.80 22.17 0.18
N PHE A 42 3.01 21.91 0.64
CA PHE A 42 4.13 22.88 0.60
C PHE A 42 5.41 22.30 -0.02
N ALA A 43 5.51 20.99 -0.24
CA ALA A 43 6.68 20.40 -0.87
C ALA A 43 6.71 20.67 -2.38
N LYS A 44 7.93 20.80 -2.95
CA LYS A 44 8.14 21.07 -4.38
C LYS A 44 8.03 19.84 -5.28
N PHE A 45 8.16 18.64 -4.69
CA PHE A 45 8.05 17.38 -5.42
C PHE A 45 6.60 16.86 -5.42
N ASP A 46 6.33 15.87 -6.27
CA ASP A 46 5.02 15.23 -6.33
C ASP A 46 4.87 14.21 -5.19
N GLU A 47 4.23 14.65 -4.11
CA GLU A 47 4.04 13.87 -2.89
C GLU A 47 3.13 12.67 -3.13
N THR A 48 3.37 11.58 -2.40
CA THR A 48 2.46 10.45 -2.34
C THR A 48 1.36 10.73 -1.32
N VAL A 49 0.13 10.44 -1.69
CA VAL A 49 -1.03 10.48 -0.78
C VAL A 49 -1.19 9.10 -0.16
N GLU A 50 -1.26 9.04 1.15
CA GLU A 50 -1.36 7.81 1.93
C GLU A 50 -2.57 7.83 2.85
N ILE A 51 -3.18 6.66 3.02
CA ILE A 51 -4.23 6.43 4.02
C ILE A 51 -3.68 5.50 5.09
N THR A 52 -3.85 5.92 6.33
CA THR A 52 -3.56 5.12 7.52
C THR A 52 -4.87 4.74 8.20
N LEU A 53 -5.12 3.45 8.34
CA LEU A 53 -6.30 2.90 9.00
C LEU A 53 -5.89 2.26 10.33
N ARG A 54 -6.51 2.69 11.43
CA ARG A 54 -6.38 2.04 12.73
C ARG A 54 -7.50 1.03 12.89
N LEU A 55 -7.13 -0.26 12.93
CA LEU A 55 -8.08 -1.35 13.02
C LEU A 55 -8.34 -1.79 14.46
N GLY A 56 -9.50 -2.35 14.71
CA GLY A 56 -9.90 -2.94 15.98
C GLY A 56 -9.56 -4.42 16.07
N VAL A 57 -8.32 -4.79 15.72
CA VAL A 57 -7.81 -6.17 15.74
C VAL A 57 -6.60 -6.27 16.66
N ASP A 58 -6.27 -7.47 17.14
CA ASP A 58 -5.03 -7.74 17.87
C ASP A 58 -4.03 -8.45 16.94
N PRO A 59 -2.98 -7.74 16.46
CA PRO A 59 -2.01 -8.29 15.51
C PRO A 59 -1.08 -9.36 16.13
N LYS A 60 -1.12 -9.59 17.45
CA LYS A 60 -0.40 -10.68 18.11
C LYS A 60 -0.97 -12.06 17.75
N HIS A 61 -2.25 -12.10 17.42
CA HIS A 61 -2.94 -13.32 17.00
C HIS A 61 -2.91 -13.46 15.47
N ALA A 62 -2.42 -14.58 14.98
CA ALA A 62 -2.28 -14.83 13.54
C ALA A 62 -3.60 -14.81 12.78
N ASP A 63 -4.69 -15.20 13.43
CA ASP A 63 -6.08 -15.22 12.92
C ASP A 63 -6.72 -13.82 12.83
N GLN A 64 -6.17 -12.83 13.55
CA GLN A 64 -6.59 -11.43 13.48
C GLN A 64 -5.69 -10.57 12.59
N MET A 65 -4.66 -11.14 12.00
CA MET A 65 -3.79 -10.40 11.09
C MET A 65 -4.50 -10.14 9.76
N VAL A 66 -4.79 -8.87 9.48
CA VAL A 66 -5.39 -8.43 8.22
C VAL A 66 -4.31 -8.24 7.18
N ARG A 67 -4.44 -8.95 6.06
CA ARG A 67 -3.57 -8.84 4.90
C ARG A 67 -4.38 -9.07 3.64
N GLY A 68 -4.10 -8.30 2.61
CA GLY A 68 -4.76 -8.46 1.31
C GLY A 68 -4.08 -7.67 0.23
N THR A 69 -4.64 -7.74 -0.95
CA THR A 69 -4.22 -6.96 -2.11
C THR A 69 -5.42 -6.28 -2.73
N VAL A 70 -5.18 -5.14 -3.34
CA VAL A 70 -6.18 -4.40 -4.08
C VAL A 70 -5.55 -3.82 -5.35
N VAL A 71 -6.28 -3.85 -6.44
CA VAL A 71 -5.90 -3.17 -7.68
C VAL A 71 -6.61 -1.82 -7.68
N LEU A 72 -5.84 -0.75 -7.73
CA LEU A 72 -6.39 0.61 -7.77
C LEU A 72 -6.84 0.96 -9.18
N PRO A 73 -8.06 1.48 -9.37
CA PRO A 73 -8.61 1.77 -10.70
C PRO A 73 -7.78 2.80 -11.49
N HIS A 74 -7.14 3.74 -10.79
CA HIS A 74 -6.30 4.77 -11.41
C HIS A 74 -4.80 4.58 -11.17
N GLY A 75 -4.41 3.41 -10.64
CA GLY A 75 -3.02 3.10 -10.31
C GLY A 75 -2.43 4.02 -9.22
N LEU A 76 -1.10 3.99 -9.09
CA LEU A 76 -0.35 4.77 -8.10
C LEU A 76 0.35 6.01 -8.68
N GLY A 77 0.37 6.18 -10.01
CA GLY A 77 1.13 7.25 -10.67
C GLY A 77 2.65 6.99 -10.73
N LYS A 78 3.08 5.75 -10.47
CA LYS A 78 4.44 5.26 -10.66
C LYS A 78 4.37 3.92 -11.38
N SER A 79 5.07 3.79 -12.51
CA SER A 79 5.27 2.48 -13.14
C SER A 79 6.21 1.64 -12.29
N LYS A 80 5.80 0.44 -11.92
CA LYS A 80 6.63 -0.51 -11.17
C LYS A 80 7.46 -1.32 -12.14
N LYS A 81 8.74 -1.49 -11.83
CA LYS A 81 9.61 -2.45 -12.51
C LYS A 81 9.29 -3.85 -11.98
N VAL A 82 8.90 -4.75 -12.85
CA VAL A 82 8.49 -6.10 -12.51
C VAL A 82 9.55 -7.10 -12.97
N LEU A 83 10.07 -7.87 -12.03
CA LEU A 83 10.90 -9.05 -12.30
C LEU A 83 10.02 -10.29 -12.23
N VAL A 84 10.15 -11.16 -13.23
CA VAL A 84 9.50 -12.47 -13.26
C VAL A 84 10.55 -13.58 -13.24
N ILE A 85 10.39 -14.52 -12.32
CA ILE A 85 11.22 -15.73 -12.27
C ILE A 85 10.31 -16.92 -12.59
N ALA A 86 10.55 -17.53 -13.75
CA ALA A 86 9.76 -18.65 -14.25
C ALA A 86 10.64 -19.61 -15.07
N THR A 87 10.11 -20.77 -15.44
CA THR A 87 10.80 -21.74 -16.29
C THR A 87 10.11 -21.89 -17.64
N GLY A 88 10.91 -22.14 -18.68
CA GLY A 88 10.42 -22.49 -20.01
C GLY A 88 9.55 -21.42 -20.67
N ASP A 89 8.40 -21.81 -21.21
CA ASP A 89 7.52 -20.91 -21.97
C ASP A 89 6.87 -19.79 -21.12
N LYS A 90 6.85 -19.94 -19.81
CA LYS A 90 6.33 -18.90 -18.90
C LYS A 90 7.20 -17.63 -18.87
N VAL A 91 8.48 -17.74 -19.21
CA VAL A 91 9.36 -16.58 -19.39
C VAL A 91 8.92 -15.75 -20.58
N LYS A 92 8.62 -16.41 -21.72
CA LYS A 92 8.11 -15.74 -22.94
C LYS A 92 6.74 -15.08 -22.69
N GLU A 93 5.87 -15.76 -21.93
CA GLU A 93 4.56 -15.20 -21.52
C GLU A 93 4.74 -13.93 -20.67
N ALA A 94 5.72 -13.93 -19.77
CA ALA A 94 6.06 -12.75 -18.94
C ALA A 94 6.56 -11.58 -19.78
N GLU A 95 7.45 -11.84 -20.75
CA GLU A 95 7.96 -10.83 -21.66
C GLU A 95 6.83 -10.25 -22.54
N ALA A 96 5.97 -11.10 -23.08
CA ALA A 96 4.82 -10.69 -23.87
C ALA A 96 3.81 -9.85 -23.06
N ALA A 97 3.67 -10.14 -21.75
CA ALA A 97 2.84 -9.36 -20.83
C ALA A 97 3.50 -8.03 -20.40
N GLY A 98 4.76 -7.79 -20.82
CA GLY A 98 5.48 -6.55 -20.57
C GLY A 98 6.28 -6.53 -19.26
N ALA A 99 6.74 -7.67 -18.73
CA ALA A 99 7.68 -7.68 -17.63
C ALA A 99 8.97 -6.93 -18.01
N ASP A 100 9.53 -6.17 -17.05
CA ASP A 100 10.77 -5.41 -17.32
C ASP A 100 11.99 -6.34 -17.28
N TYR A 101 11.92 -7.38 -16.47
CA TYR A 101 12.93 -8.45 -16.40
C TYR A 101 12.20 -9.79 -16.33
N ALA A 102 12.64 -10.74 -17.12
CA ALA A 102 12.14 -12.11 -17.07
C ALA A 102 13.32 -13.09 -17.20
N GLY A 103 13.29 -14.19 -16.45
CA GLY A 103 14.34 -15.20 -16.51
C GLY A 103 14.10 -16.35 -15.55
N GLY A 104 15.02 -17.30 -15.56
CA GLY A 104 15.01 -18.49 -14.73
C GLY A 104 15.96 -18.40 -13.53
N GLU A 105 16.72 -19.47 -13.29
CA GLU A 105 17.67 -19.56 -12.17
C GLU A 105 18.83 -18.56 -12.30
N GLU A 106 19.17 -18.11 -13.49
CA GLU A 106 20.16 -17.08 -13.74
C GLU A 106 19.87 -15.78 -13.00
N MET A 107 18.57 -15.38 -12.92
CA MET A 107 18.15 -14.21 -12.15
C MET A 107 18.31 -14.41 -10.65
N VAL A 108 18.07 -15.63 -10.15
CA VAL A 108 18.33 -15.99 -8.76
C VAL A 108 19.82 -15.88 -8.43
N GLU A 109 20.69 -16.37 -9.31
CA GLU A 109 22.14 -16.24 -9.15
C GLU A 109 22.59 -14.77 -9.18
N LYS A 110 22.08 -13.97 -10.11
CA LYS A 110 22.39 -12.55 -10.20
C LYS A 110 22.03 -11.81 -8.91
N ILE A 111 20.84 -12.05 -8.37
CA ILE A 111 20.41 -11.44 -7.09
C ILE A 111 21.34 -11.89 -5.95
N THR A 112 21.75 -13.18 -5.93
CA THR A 112 22.60 -13.73 -4.87
C THR A 112 24.01 -13.17 -4.92
N LYS A 113 24.62 -13.10 -6.12
CA LYS A 113 26.03 -12.70 -6.31
C LYS A 113 26.22 -11.17 -6.21
N GLU A 114 25.29 -10.41 -6.80
CA GLU A 114 25.40 -8.96 -6.95
C GLU A 114 24.54 -8.17 -5.96
N ASN A 115 23.71 -8.84 -5.14
CA ASN A 115 22.67 -8.20 -4.32
C ASN A 115 21.75 -7.27 -5.15
N TRP A 116 21.57 -7.62 -6.44
CA TRP A 116 20.80 -6.81 -7.36
C TRP A 116 19.31 -6.82 -6.99
N THR A 117 18.74 -5.64 -6.81
CA THR A 117 17.34 -5.46 -6.41
C THR A 117 16.70 -4.23 -7.08
N ASP A 118 17.09 -3.95 -8.35
CA ASP A 118 16.56 -2.83 -9.13
C ASP A 118 15.19 -3.18 -9.76
N PHE A 119 14.27 -3.64 -8.92
CA PHE A 119 12.88 -3.91 -9.27
C PHE A 119 11.96 -3.59 -8.08
N ASP A 120 10.70 -3.24 -8.37
CA ASP A 120 9.70 -2.88 -7.37
C ASP A 120 8.80 -4.08 -6.99
N ALA A 121 8.71 -5.10 -7.82
CA ALA A 121 7.91 -6.30 -7.56
C ALA A 121 8.55 -7.55 -8.18
N LEU A 122 8.43 -8.68 -7.47
CA LEU A 122 8.87 -10.00 -7.92
C LEU A 122 7.67 -10.93 -8.04
N ILE A 123 7.52 -11.52 -9.22
CA ILE A 123 6.55 -12.59 -9.49
C ILE A 123 7.31 -13.87 -9.73
N ALA A 124 6.88 -14.97 -9.15
CA ALA A 124 7.50 -16.27 -9.33
C ALA A 124 6.47 -17.36 -9.59
N THR A 125 6.82 -18.34 -10.41
CA THR A 125 6.01 -19.57 -10.51
C THR A 125 6.28 -20.46 -9.32
N PRO A 126 5.30 -21.30 -8.88
CA PRO A 126 5.48 -22.21 -7.75
C PRO A 126 6.69 -23.13 -7.89
N ASP A 127 7.02 -23.53 -9.11
CA ASP A 127 8.11 -24.46 -9.42
C ASP A 127 9.48 -23.89 -9.02
N VAL A 128 9.71 -22.59 -9.21
CA VAL A 128 10.99 -21.92 -8.88
C VAL A 128 11.07 -21.42 -7.45
N MET A 129 9.98 -21.54 -6.67
CA MET A 129 9.93 -21.02 -5.28
C MET A 129 10.99 -21.64 -4.37
N LYS A 130 11.44 -22.88 -4.66
CA LYS A 130 12.54 -23.52 -3.92
C LYS A 130 13.85 -22.73 -4.06
N SER A 131 14.16 -22.28 -5.27
CA SER A 131 15.34 -21.47 -5.56
C SER A 131 15.18 -20.03 -5.05
N VAL A 132 14.01 -19.41 -5.27
CA VAL A 132 13.69 -18.06 -4.78
C VAL A 132 13.68 -18.00 -3.25
N GLY A 133 13.30 -19.08 -2.55
CA GLY A 133 13.33 -19.18 -1.09
C GLY A 133 14.71 -18.90 -0.47
N ARG A 134 15.79 -19.21 -1.19
CA ARG A 134 17.18 -18.93 -0.77
C ARG A 134 17.46 -17.42 -0.71
N LEU A 135 16.73 -16.63 -1.50
CA LEU A 135 16.83 -15.16 -1.54
C LEU A 135 16.12 -14.46 -0.37
N GLY A 136 15.45 -15.21 0.51
CA GLY A 136 14.68 -14.66 1.62
C GLY A 136 15.45 -13.71 2.52
N LYS A 137 16.78 -13.93 2.71
CA LYS A 137 17.65 -13.04 3.49
C LYS A 137 17.87 -11.69 2.83
N ILE A 138 17.83 -11.61 1.49
CA ILE A 138 18.06 -10.38 0.70
C ILE A 138 16.71 -9.68 0.44
N LEU A 139 15.70 -10.42 -0.02
CA LEU A 139 14.43 -9.88 -0.46
C LEU A 139 13.44 -9.63 0.70
N GLY A 140 13.55 -10.43 1.79
CA GLY A 140 12.65 -10.33 2.94
C GLY A 140 12.65 -8.96 3.61
N PRO A 141 13.81 -8.40 4.02
CA PRO A 141 13.89 -7.08 4.63
C PRO A 141 13.40 -5.94 3.73
N LYS A 142 13.49 -6.12 2.40
CA LYS A 142 13.04 -5.14 1.40
C LYS A 142 11.55 -5.28 1.03
N GLY A 143 10.86 -6.30 1.55
CA GLY A 143 9.45 -6.56 1.22
C GLY A 143 9.22 -7.06 -0.22
N LEU A 144 10.28 -7.52 -0.92
CA LEU A 144 10.22 -7.97 -2.31
C LEU A 144 9.97 -9.48 -2.45
N MET A 145 9.82 -10.20 -1.33
CA MET A 145 9.64 -11.65 -1.35
C MET A 145 8.25 -12.02 -1.89
N PRO A 146 8.17 -12.86 -2.94
CA PRO A 146 6.87 -13.28 -3.49
C PRO A 146 6.09 -14.13 -2.48
N ASN A 147 4.77 -13.98 -2.49
CA ASN A 147 3.88 -14.66 -1.57
C ASN A 147 2.59 -15.11 -2.27
N PRO A 148 2.14 -16.36 -2.06
CA PRO A 148 0.89 -16.86 -2.61
C PRO A 148 -0.35 -16.04 -2.19
N LYS A 149 -0.36 -15.53 -0.95
CA LYS A 149 -1.49 -14.74 -0.42
C LYS A 149 -1.64 -13.37 -1.12
N THR A 150 -0.59 -12.86 -1.73
CA THR A 150 -0.62 -11.60 -2.51
C THR A 150 -0.76 -11.84 -4.01
N GLY A 151 -0.86 -13.12 -4.41
CA GLY A 151 -0.96 -13.51 -5.82
C GLY A 151 0.29 -13.18 -6.63
N THR A 152 1.46 -13.05 -5.97
CA THR A 152 2.76 -12.90 -6.62
C THR A 152 3.45 -14.25 -6.85
N VAL A 153 2.87 -15.35 -6.35
CA VAL A 153 3.23 -16.72 -6.69
C VAL A 153 2.04 -17.34 -7.43
N THR A 154 2.16 -17.47 -8.75
CA THR A 154 1.08 -17.94 -9.61
C THR A 154 1.62 -18.57 -10.89
N PHE A 155 0.82 -19.46 -11.50
CA PHE A 155 1.07 -19.97 -12.85
C PHE A 155 0.61 -19.01 -13.96
N ASP A 156 -0.35 -18.12 -13.66
CA ASP A 156 -0.88 -17.10 -14.58
C ASP A 156 0.00 -15.83 -14.53
N VAL A 157 1.20 -15.97 -15.07
CA VAL A 157 2.22 -14.92 -14.99
C VAL A 157 1.78 -13.64 -15.72
N GLY A 158 1.19 -13.80 -16.92
CA GLY A 158 0.76 -12.67 -17.74
C GLY A 158 -0.24 -11.77 -17.01
N LYS A 159 -1.28 -12.37 -16.41
CA LYS A 159 -2.27 -11.64 -15.63
C LYS A 159 -1.66 -10.94 -14.40
N ALA A 160 -0.77 -11.65 -13.69
CA ALA A 160 -0.11 -11.08 -12.51
C ALA A 160 0.76 -9.86 -12.84
N VAL A 161 1.50 -9.90 -13.96
CA VAL A 161 2.30 -8.76 -14.45
C VAL A 161 1.39 -7.57 -14.77
N GLN A 162 0.29 -7.79 -15.47
CA GLN A 162 -0.67 -6.72 -15.80
C GLN A 162 -1.27 -6.10 -14.55
N GLU A 163 -1.71 -6.90 -13.57
CA GLU A 163 -2.26 -6.40 -12.30
C GLU A 163 -1.24 -5.55 -11.52
N VAL A 164 0.02 -5.99 -11.44
CA VAL A 164 1.07 -5.25 -10.74
C VAL A 164 1.37 -3.92 -11.45
N LYS A 165 1.40 -3.91 -12.78
CA LYS A 165 1.58 -2.69 -13.58
C LYS A 165 0.36 -1.77 -13.56
N ALA A 166 -0.85 -2.32 -13.45
CA ALA A 166 -2.08 -1.56 -13.26
C ALA A 166 -2.16 -0.85 -11.89
N GLY A 167 -1.27 -1.17 -10.95
CA GLY A 167 -1.23 -0.53 -9.64
C GLY A 167 -1.77 -1.40 -8.51
N LYS A 168 -1.53 -2.71 -8.59
CA LYS A 168 -1.79 -3.60 -7.46
C LYS A 168 -0.93 -3.21 -6.25
N ILE A 169 -1.59 -2.98 -5.11
CA ILE A 169 -0.96 -2.72 -3.82
C ILE A 169 -1.27 -3.84 -2.85
N GLU A 170 -0.35 -4.06 -1.94
CA GLU A 170 -0.53 -4.95 -0.80
C GLU A 170 -0.78 -4.12 0.44
N PHE A 171 -1.72 -4.55 1.28
CA PHE A 171 -1.91 -3.99 2.61
C PHE A 171 -1.75 -5.09 3.66
N ARG A 172 -1.12 -4.70 4.77
CA ARG A 172 -0.89 -5.58 5.91
C ARG A 172 -0.92 -4.77 7.19
N THR A 173 -1.55 -5.33 8.24
CA THR A 173 -1.49 -4.75 9.58
C THR A 173 -0.07 -4.85 10.14
N ASP A 174 0.38 -3.78 10.76
CA ASP A 174 1.60 -3.73 11.55
C ASP A 174 1.38 -4.28 12.99
N LYS A 175 2.41 -4.20 13.83
CA LYS A 175 2.36 -4.65 15.24
C LYS A 175 1.41 -3.81 16.11
N THR A 176 1.00 -2.63 15.65
CA THR A 176 0.13 -1.67 16.34
C THR A 176 -1.30 -1.66 15.81
N ALA A 177 -1.65 -2.65 14.96
CA ALA A 177 -2.94 -2.77 14.27
C ALA A 177 -3.23 -1.59 13.31
N LEU A 178 -2.18 -0.97 12.76
CA LEU A 178 -2.29 0.03 11.72
C LEU A 178 -2.07 -0.60 10.33
N VAL A 179 -2.76 -0.05 9.35
CA VAL A 179 -2.56 -0.35 7.92
C VAL A 179 -2.19 0.93 7.22
N HIS A 180 -1.03 0.96 6.58
CA HIS A 180 -0.52 2.10 5.81
C HIS A 180 -0.55 1.74 4.33
N CYS A 181 -1.26 2.53 3.52
CA CYS A 181 -1.39 2.28 2.09
C CYS A 181 -1.30 3.56 1.28
N PRO A 182 -0.50 3.57 0.21
CA PRO A 182 -0.51 4.65 -0.77
C PRO A 182 -1.79 4.57 -1.61
N VAL A 183 -2.35 5.75 -1.93
CA VAL A 183 -3.57 5.89 -2.74
C VAL A 183 -3.28 6.47 -4.12
N GLY A 184 -2.21 7.23 -4.23
CA GLY A 184 -1.78 7.86 -5.48
C GLY A 184 -0.86 9.03 -5.25
N LYS A 185 -0.69 9.85 -6.28
CA LYS A 185 0.10 11.08 -6.23
C LYS A 185 -0.81 12.29 -6.01
N ILE A 186 -0.27 13.29 -5.32
CA ILE A 186 -1.02 14.53 -5.04
C ILE A 186 -1.37 15.32 -6.32
N SER A 187 -0.66 15.05 -7.42
CA SER A 187 -0.94 15.57 -8.77
C SER A 187 -2.18 14.98 -9.41
N PHE A 188 -2.73 13.88 -8.86
CA PHE A 188 -3.96 13.29 -9.37
C PHE A 188 -5.15 14.22 -9.16
N THR A 189 -6.14 14.11 -10.05
CA THR A 189 -7.42 14.81 -9.84
C THR A 189 -8.10 14.31 -8.56
N PRO A 190 -8.84 15.16 -7.82
CA PRO A 190 -9.53 14.76 -6.61
C PRO A 190 -10.41 13.53 -6.82
N ALA A 191 -11.13 13.43 -7.94
CA ALA A 191 -11.99 12.30 -8.27
C ALA A 191 -11.21 10.97 -8.29
N LYS A 192 -10.05 10.92 -8.95
CA LYS A 192 -9.19 9.72 -9.01
C LYS A 192 -8.71 9.27 -7.62
N LEU A 193 -8.35 10.23 -6.75
CA LEU A 193 -7.93 9.92 -5.38
C LEU A 193 -9.11 9.42 -4.53
N ILE A 194 -10.32 9.98 -4.73
CA ILE A 194 -11.54 9.53 -4.04
C ILE A 194 -11.86 8.09 -4.43
N ASP A 195 -11.84 7.77 -5.73
CA ASP A 195 -12.12 6.42 -6.23
C ASP A 195 -11.12 5.41 -5.67
N ASN A 196 -9.82 5.71 -5.78
CA ASN A 196 -8.77 4.85 -5.24
C ASN A 196 -8.91 4.63 -3.73
N ALA A 197 -9.16 5.70 -2.97
CA ALA A 197 -9.35 5.66 -1.52
C ALA A 197 -10.57 4.82 -1.13
N THR A 198 -11.69 4.99 -1.84
CA THR A 198 -12.93 4.25 -1.59
C THR A 198 -12.74 2.75 -1.84
N VAL A 199 -12.11 2.38 -2.96
CA VAL A 199 -11.81 0.99 -3.30
C VAL A 199 -10.88 0.36 -2.26
N LEU A 200 -9.84 1.08 -1.80
CA LEU A 200 -8.94 0.62 -0.76
C LEU A 200 -9.66 0.38 0.56
N ILE A 201 -10.41 1.37 1.06
CA ILE A 201 -11.14 1.27 2.34
C ILE A 201 -12.15 0.13 2.28
N THR A 202 -12.89 0.00 1.19
CA THR A 202 -13.85 -1.10 0.97
C THR A 202 -13.16 -2.46 0.98
N SER A 203 -11.98 -2.59 0.36
CA SER A 203 -11.20 -3.83 0.36
C SER A 203 -10.71 -4.21 1.76
N VAL A 204 -10.29 -3.23 2.56
CA VAL A 204 -9.91 -3.45 3.97
C VAL A 204 -11.12 -3.86 4.80
N ILE A 205 -12.30 -3.27 4.58
CA ILE A 205 -13.55 -3.65 5.27
C ILE A 205 -13.93 -5.10 4.95
N LYS A 206 -13.85 -5.49 3.66
CA LYS A 206 -14.11 -6.88 3.21
C LYS A 206 -13.13 -7.90 3.80
N ALA A 207 -11.90 -7.48 4.07
CA ALA A 207 -10.87 -8.31 4.69
C ALA A 207 -11.01 -8.46 6.23
N LYS A 208 -12.12 -7.98 6.82
CA LYS A 208 -12.38 -8.10 8.26
C LYS A 208 -12.38 -9.56 8.70
N PRO A 209 -11.52 -9.97 9.66
CA PRO A 209 -11.58 -11.31 10.23
C PRO A 209 -12.90 -11.55 10.99
N SER A 210 -13.44 -12.76 10.91
CA SER A 210 -14.65 -13.16 11.63
C SER A 210 -14.52 -13.06 13.16
N VAL A 211 -13.29 -13.21 13.66
CA VAL A 211 -12.94 -13.12 15.08
C VAL A 211 -12.96 -11.68 15.61
N ALA A 212 -12.83 -10.68 14.73
CA ALA A 212 -12.81 -9.27 15.13
C ALA A 212 -14.20 -8.79 15.58
N LYS A 213 -14.36 -8.55 16.89
CA LYS A 213 -15.60 -8.07 17.49
C LYS A 213 -15.57 -6.54 17.64
N GLY A 214 -16.75 -5.92 17.60
CA GLY A 214 -16.92 -4.48 17.82
C GLY A 214 -16.57 -3.62 16.59
N LYS A 215 -16.17 -2.35 16.86
CA LYS A 215 -15.84 -1.38 15.81
C LYS A 215 -14.54 -1.77 15.13
N TYR A 216 -14.61 -2.09 13.82
CA TYR A 216 -13.46 -2.58 13.06
C TYR A 216 -12.50 -1.46 12.68
N ILE A 217 -12.98 -0.36 12.09
CA ILE A 217 -12.16 0.83 11.84
C ILE A 217 -12.30 1.78 13.01
N LYS A 218 -11.24 1.90 13.83
CA LYS A 218 -11.20 2.82 14.98
C LYS A 218 -10.84 4.24 14.60
N GLY A 219 -10.12 4.42 13.49
CA GLY A 219 -9.73 5.71 12.96
C GLY A 219 -9.18 5.58 11.56
N CYS A 220 -9.30 6.64 10.79
CA CYS A 220 -8.74 6.76 9.44
C CYS A 220 -8.11 8.14 9.31
N THR A 221 -6.92 8.20 8.74
CA THR A 221 -6.18 9.45 8.51
C THR A 221 -5.63 9.47 7.11
N LEU A 222 -5.83 10.58 6.43
CA LEU A 222 -5.26 10.88 5.11
C LEU A 222 -4.06 11.81 5.30
N SER A 223 -2.94 11.51 4.67
CA SER A 223 -1.74 12.36 4.72
C SER A 223 -1.03 12.39 3.38
N SER A 224 -0.23 13.43 3.17
CA SER A 224 0.77 13.44 2.10
C SER A 224 2.16 13.24 2.72
N THR A 225 3.17 12.95 1.88
CA THR A 225 4.52 12.58 2.34
C THR A 225 5.11 13.56 3.36
N MET A 226 4.91 14.86 3.16
CA MET A 226 5.43 15.92 4.05
C MET A 226 4.33 16.68 4.78
N GLY A 227 3.08 16.43 4.43
CA GLY A 227 1.92 17.16 4.94
C GLY A 227 1.41 16.63 6.29
N PRO A 228 0.55 17.38 6.95
CA PRO A 228 -0.14 16.96 8.17
C PRO A 228 -1.17 15.88 7.87
N GLY A 229 -1.53 15.11 8.91
CA GLY A 229 -2.61 14.11 8.84
C GLY A 229 -3.98 14.75 8.98
N ILE A 230 -4.90 14.42 8.09
CA ILE A 230 -6.30 14.84 8.13
C ILE A 230 -7.16 13.64 8.57
N GLN A 231 -7.88 13.79 9.67
CA GLN A 231 -8.78 12.75 10.15
C GLN A 231 -9.99 12.60 9.22
N LEU A 232 -10.28 11.35 8.85
CA LEU A 232 -11.41 11.02 7.99
C LEU A 232 -12.56 10.40 8.78
N ASP A 233 -13.79 10.80 8.42
CA ASP A 233 -15.00 10.06 8.77
C ASP A 233 -15.22 8.97 7.70
N VAL A 234 -15.09 7.73 8.13
CA VAL A 234 -15.28 6.55 7.26
C VAL A 234 -16.68 5.95 7.37
N THR A 235 -17.53 6.49 8.24
CA THR A 235 -18.90 5.99 8.47
C THR A 235 -19.71 5.85 7.18
N PRO A 236 -19.68 6.83 6.25
CA PRO A 236 -20.42 6.72 4.99
C PRO A 236 -19.94 5.52 4.14
N ILE A 237 -18.63 5.30 4.10
CA ILE A 237 -18.03 4.20 3.31
C ILE A 237 -18.31 2.85 3.98
N GLU A 238 -18.24 2.78 5.32
CA GLU A 238 -18.60 1.55 6.05
C GLU A 238 -20.07 1.16 5.82
N THR A 239 -20.95 2.14 5.76
CA THR A 239 -22.37 1.90 5.50
C THR A 239 -22.59 1.40 4.08
N ALA A 240 -21.97 2.04 3.09
CA ALA A 240 -22.05 1.64 1.69
C ALA A 240 -21.43 0.25 1.43
N ALA A 241 -20.39 -0.13 2.17
CA ALA A 241 -19.75 -1.44 2.02
C ALA A 241 -20.53 -2.59 2.66
N LYS A 242 -21.54 -2.30 3.51
CA LYS A 242 -22.41 -3.28 4.15
C LYS A 242 -23.75 -3.46 3.42
N ALA A 243 -24.14 -2.48 2.59
CA ALA A 243 -25.30 -2.56 1.71
C ALA A 243 -24.99 -3.38 0.45
#